data_d3d17d5a0d5da1bc4a076fde4b3dabaf
#
_entry.id   d3d17d5a0d5da1bc4a076fde4b3dabaf
#
_cell.length_a   1.000
_cell.length_b   1.000
_cell.length_c   1.000
_cell.angle_alpha   90.00
_cell.angle_beta   90.00
_cell.angle_gamma   90.00
#
_symmetry.space_group_name_H-M   'P 1'
#
loop_
_entity.id
_entity.type
_entity.pdbx_description
1 polymer ?
#
loop_
_entity_poly.entity_id
_entity_poly.type
_entity_poly.pdbx_seq_one_letter_code
_entity_poly.pdbx_strand_id
1 'polypeptide(L)'
;SNVSRLFYEEVFDFLYNEEILGSAKVSVSGESGIKYFIDFILPETKSKPEKLINFANHLDFNKVTTDAFMYRDVKHNRPSRSGLAPQMLIVANDVEHPITAKARQAAEHEHLSILHWSDKDRIKAILTQ
;
A
#
# COMPACT_ATOMS: atom_id res chain seq x y z
N SER A 1 -2.25 -13.85 -12.68
CA SER A 1 -2.33 -15.30 -12.49
C SER A 1 -3.27 -15.65 -11.35
N ASN A 2 -3.65 -16.92 -11.24
CA ASN A 2 -4.51 -17.38 -10.14
C ASN A 2 -3.83 -17.21 -8.77
N VAL A 3 -2.52 -17.37 -8.69
CA VAL A 3 -1.77 -17.22 -7.44
C VAL A 3 -1.80 -15.76 -6.97
N SER A 4 -1.57 -14.81 -7.86
CA SER A 4 -1.66 -13.38 -7.53
C SER A 4 -3.05 -13.00 -7.06
N ARG A 5 -4.09 -13.47 -7.76
CA ARG A 5 -5.48 -13.19 -7.39
C ARG A 5 -5.81 -13.77 -6.02
N LEU A 6 -5.33 -14.99 -5.72
CA LEU A 6 -5.55 -15.61 -4.42
C LEU A 6 -4.89 -14.80 -3.30
N PHE A 7 -3.68 -14.26 -3.54
CA PHE A 7 -3.02 -13.41 -2.57
C PHE A 7 -3.84 -12.14 -2.29
N TYR A 8 -4.34 -11.47 -3.33
CA TYR A 8 -5.19 -10.29 -3.17
C TYR A 8 -6.43 -10.61 -2.33
N GLU A 9 -7.08 -11.73 -2.62
CA GLU A 9 -8.25 -12.17 -1.86
C GLU A 9 -7.91 -12.46 -0.40
N GLU A 10 -6.78 -13.09 -0.14
CA GLU A 10 -6.32 -13.36 1.22
C GLU A 10 -6.07 -12.07 2.02
N VAL A 11 -5.48 -11.07 1.38
CA VAL A 11 -5.24 -9.78 2.05
C VAL A 11 -6.56 -9.08 2.35
N PHE A 12 -7.50 -9.05 1.41
CA PHE A 12 -8.83 -8.47 1.66
C PHE A 12 -9.56 -9.21 2.78
N ASP A 13 -9.50 -10.53 2.81
CA ASP A 13 -10.10 -11.33 3.88
C ASP A 13 -9.47 -11.01 5.24
N PHE A 14 -8.14 -10.88 5.27
CA PHE A 14 -7.43 -10.48 6.48
C PHE A 14 -7.92 -9.12 6.99
N LEU A 15 -8.00 -8.13 6.11
CA LEU A 15 -8.45 -6.78 6.47
C LEU A 15 -9.87 -6.81 7.02
N TYR A 16 -10.75 -7.56 6.36
CA TYR A 16 -12.14 -7.71 6.79
C TYR A 16 -12.24 -8.39 8.16
N ASN A 17 -11.54 -9.51 8.34
CA ASN A 17 -11.60 -10.29 9.58
C ASN A 17 -11.00 -9.54 10.77
N GLU A 18 -10.02 -8.68 10.52
CA GLU A 18 -9.42 -7.83 11.55
C GLU A 18 -10.15 -6.50 11.74
N GLU A 19 -11.29 -6.33 11.06
CA GLU A 19 -12.12 -5.13 11.14
C GLU A 19 -11.36 -3.84 10.82
N ILE A 20 -10.43 -3.93 9.88
CA ILE A 20 -9.69 -2.78 9.37
C ILE A 20 -10.55 -2.15 8.27
N LEU A 21 -11.25 -1.08 8.61
CA LEU A 21 -12.24 -0.46 7.73
C LEU A 21 -11.60 0.56 6.80
N GLY A 22 -11.84 0.38 5.52
CA GLY A 22 -11.34 1.26 4.48
C GLY A 22 -12.08 1.06 3.17
N SER A 23 -11.58 1.66 2.11
CA SER A 23 -12.17 1.58 0.78
C SER A 23 -11.29 0.71 -0.12
N ALA A 24 -11.89 -0.29 -0.77
CA ALA A 24 -11.18 -1.20 -1.66
C ALA A 24 -11.24 -0.70 -3.11
N LYS A 25 -10.17 -0.94 -3.86
CA LYS A 25 -10.09 -0.73 -5.31
C LYS A 25 -10.51 0.69 -5.71
N VAL A 26 -9.80 1.67 -5.15
CA VAL A 26 -10.14 3.08 -5.33
C VAL A 26 -9.39 3.65 -6.54
N SER A 27 -10.13 4.32 -7.43
CA SER A 27 -9.53 5.05 -8.55
C SER A 27 -9.08 6.43 -8.09
N VAL A 28 -7.82 6.78 -8.35
CA VAL A 28 -7.26 8.09 -8.00
C VAL A 28 -6.56 8.68 -9.21
N SER A 29 -6.55 10.00 -9.31
CA SER A 29 -5.87 10.71 -10.40
C SER A 29 -4.61 11.38 -9.91
N GLY A 30 -3.54 11.28 -10.69
CA GLY A 30 -2.31 12.00 -10.44
C GLY A 30 -2.32 13.41 -11.03
N GLU A 31 -1.34 14.19 -10.65
CA GLU A 31 -1.09 15.52 -11.25
C GLU A 31 -0.85 15.43 -12.76
N SER A 32 -0.29 14.31 -13.20
CA SER A 32 -0.06 14.03 -14.63
C SER A 32 -1.35 13.81 -15.43
N GLY A 33 -2.49 13.60 -14.75
CA GLY A 33 -3.73 13.17 -15.38
C GLY A 33 -3.86 11.65 -15.50
N ILE A 34 -2.84 10.90 -15.13
CA ILE A 34 -2.90 9.43 -15.13
C ILE A 34 -3.84 8.97 -14.02
N LYS A 35 -4.68 7.99 -14.36
CA LYS A 35 -5.55 7.32 -13.37
C LYS A 35 -4.88 6.05 -12.87
N TYR A 36 -4.91 5.89 -11.56
CA TYR A 36 -4.36 4.70 -10.89
C TYR A 36 -5.46 4.03 -10.08
N PHE A 37 -5.27 2.72 -9.84
CA PHE A 37 -6.10 1.98 -8.90
C PHE A 37 -5.26 1.63 -7.69
N ILE A 38 -5.75 1.99 -6.51
CA ILE A 38 -5.11 1.64 -5.26
C ILE A 38 -5.94 0.54 -4.61
N ASP A 39 -5.27 -0.53 -4.17
CA ASP A 39 -5.96 -1.72 -3.69
C ASP A 39 -6.81 -1.44 -2.45
N PHE A 40 -6.31 -0.62 -1.53
CA PHE A 40 -7.03 -0.31 -0.30
C PHE A 40 -6.59 1.06 0.24
N ILE A 41 -7.54 1.86 0.71
CA ILE A 41 -7.24 3.16 1.32
C ILE A 41 -7.87 3.22 2.70
N LEU A 42 -7.02 3.51 3.70
CA LEU A 42 -7.48 3.85 5.05
C LEU A 42 -7.64 5.37 5.13
N PRO A 43 -8.80 5.87 5.60
CA PRO A 43 -9.02 7.30 5.68
C PRO A 43 -8.11 7.95 6.70
N GLU A 44 -7.81 9.23 6.49
CA GLU A 44 -7.13 10.02 7.50
C GLU A 44 -8.01 10.21 8.74
N THR A 45 -7.37 10.48 9.86
CA THR A 45 -8.03 10.98 11.05
C THR A 45 -7.44 12.35 11.36
N LYS A 46 -7.93 12.99 12.42
CA LYS A 46 -7.41 14.29 12.83
C LYS A 46 -5.88 14.27 13.06
N SER A 47 -5.35 13.17 13.55
CA SER A 47 -3.93 13.04 13.93
C SER A 47 -3.13 12.07 13.09
N LYS A 48 -3.77 11.37 12.15
CA LYS A 48 -3.11 10.32 11.36
C LYS A 48 -3.35 10.54 9.87
N PRO A 49 -2.30 10.36 9.05
CA PRO A 49 -2.44 10.53 7.61
C PRO A 49 -3.28 9.42 6.98
N GLU A 50 -3.84 9.71 5.83
CA GLU A 50 -4.41 8.70 4.95
C GLU A 50 -3.34 7.67 4.58
N LYS A 51 -3.71 6.39 4.50
CA LYS A 51 -2.79 5.34 4.08
C LYS A 51 -3.26 4.76 2.76
N LEU A 52 -2.40 4.88 1.75
CA LEU A 52 -2.58 4.30 0.43
C LEU A 52 -1.87 2.95 0.43
N ILE A 53 -2.59 1.86 0.20
CA ILE A 53 -2.05 0.51 0.38
C ILE A 53 -2.22 -0.29 -0.89
N ASN A 54 -1.12 -0.75 -1.46
CA ASN A 54 -1.12 -1.71 -2.55
C ASN A 54 -0.66 -3.07 -2.05
N PHE A 55 -1.10 -4.12 -2.74
CA PHE A 55 -0.72 -5.49 -2.43
C PHE A 55 0.19 -6.01 -3.54
N ALA A 56 1.25 -6.71 -3.19
CA ALA A 56 2.17 -7.28 -4.15
C ALA A 56 2.44 -8.75 -3.82
N ASN A 57 1.93 -9.65 -4.67
CA ASN A 57 2.25 -11.07 -4.53
C ASN A 57 3.75 -11.33 -4.75
N HIS A 58 4.38 -10.55 -5.61
CA HIS A 58 5.82 -10.57 -5.83
C HIS A 58 6.33 -9.12 -5.85
N LEU A 59 6.86 -8.68 -4.72
CA LEU A 59 7.44 -7.35 -4.63
C LEU A 59 8.87 -7.36 -5.15
N ASP A 60 9.09 -6.73 -6.29
CA ASP A 60 10.40 -6.56 -6.90
C ASP A 60 10.71 -5.07 -7.11
N PHE A 61 11.89 -4.80 -7.65
CA PHE A 61 12.31 -3.43 -7.93
C PHE A 61 11.32 -2.70 -8.86
N ASN A 62 10.81 -3.40 -9.87
CA ASN A 62 9.86 -2.79 -10.82
C ASN A 62 8.55 -2.41 -10.15
N LYS A 63 8.03 -3.25 -9.27
CA LYS A 63 6.81 -2.93 -8.52
C LYS A 63 7.02 -1.75 -7.59
N VAL A 64 8.14 -1.71 -6.89
CA VAL A 64 8.48 -0.59 -6.01
C VAL A 64 8.56 0.71 -6.81
N THR A 65 9.28 0.72 -7.93
CA THR A 65 9.45 1.94 -8.72
C THR A 65 8.15 2.40 -9.38
N THR A 66 7.31 1.47 -9.80
CA THR A 66 5.98 1.78 -10.33
C THR A 66 5.11 2.43 -9.27
N ASP A 67 5.06 1.87 -8.08
CA ASP A 67 4.27 2.42 -6.97
C ASP A 67 4.87 3.75 -6.48
N ALA A 68 6.18 3.91 -6.53
CA ALA A 68 6.84 5.15 -6.18
C ALA A 68 6.47 6.29 -7.14
N PHE A 69 6.44 6.02 -8.44
CA PHE A 69 5.99 7.01 -9.41
C PHE A 69 4.54 7.43 -9.14
N MET A 70 3.67 6.44 -8.95
CA MET A 70 2.28 6.71 -8.61
C MET A 70 2.16 7.57 -7.34
N TYR A 71 2.86 7.22 -6.30
CA TYR A 71 2.81 7.93 -5.03
C TYR A 71 3.22 9.40 -5.20
N ARG A 72 4.31 9.66 -5.89
CA ARG A 72 4.75 11.05 -6.17
C ARG A 72 3.71 11.82 -6.97
N ASP A 73 3.03 11.14 -7.90
CA ASP A 73 2.04 11.75 -8.79
C ASP A 73 0.70 12.04 -8.09
N VAL A 74 0.32 11.22 -7.09
CA VAL A 74 -1.00 11.35 -6.45
C VAL A 74 -0.95 12.07 -5.10
N LYS A 75 0.16 12.07 -4.39
CA LYS A 75 0.18 12.48 -2.97
C LYS A 75 -0.27 13.91 -2.73
N HIS A 76 -0.02 14.81 -3.68
CA HIS A 76 -0.42 16.21 -3.55
C HIS A 76 -1.84 16.48 -4.05
N ASN A 77 -2.45 15.52 -4.73
CA ASN A 77 -3.84 15.62 -5.21
C ASN A 77 -4.85 15.00 -4.23
N ARG A 78 -4.36 14.35 -3.17
CA ARG A 78 -5.27 13.74 -2.20
C ARG A 78 -5.87 14.80 -1.30
N PRO A 79 -7.22 14.83 -1.16
CA PRO A 79 -7.85 15.78 -0.23
C PRO A 79 -7.43 15.45 1.20
N SER A 80 -7.13 16.49 1.98
CA SER A 80 -6.74 16.32 3.38
C SER A 80 -7.26 17.46 4.22
N ARG A 81 -7.91 17.11 5.32
CA ARG A 81 -8.35 18.08 6.34
C ARG A 81 -7.30 18.29 7.42
N SER A 82 -6.50 17.25 7.67
CA SER A 82 -5.44 17.30 8.70
C SER A 82 -4.21 18.08 8.24
N GLY A 83 -4.02 18.25 6.93
CA GLY A 83 -2.80 18.80 6.36
C GLY A 83 -1.66 17.81 6.27
N LEU A 84 -1.86 16.57 6.72
CA LEU A 84 -0.84 15.52 6.65
C LEU A 84 -0.85 14.89 5.25
N ALA A 85 0.33 14.73 4.67
CA ALA A 85 0.47 14.01 3.40
C ALA A 85 0.12 12.52 3.59
N PRO A 86 -0.52 11.88 2.60
CA PRO A 86 -0.81 10.46 2.69
C PRO A 86 0.49 9.64 2.75
N GLN A 87 0.41 8.48 3.38
CA GLN A 87 1.51 7.50 3.40
C GLN A 87 1.24 6.44 2.33
N MET A 88 2.31 5.89 1.76
CA MET A 88 2.22 4.77 0.82
C MET A 88 2.82 3.52 1.43
N LEU A 89 2.05 2.44 1.46
CA LEU A 89 2.45 1.16 2.02
C LEU A 89 2.19 0.05 1.00
N ILE A 90 3.01 -0.99 1.04
CA ILE A 90 2.84 -2.16 0.18
C ILE A 90 2.83 -3.41 1.05
N VAL A 91 1.73 -4.16 1.01
CA VAL A 91 1.66 -5.48 1.64
C VAL A 91 2.28 -6.48 0.68
N ALA A 92 3.42 -7.03 1.05
CA ALA A 92 4.21 -7.90 0.19
C ALA A 92 4.15 -9.35 0.64
N ASN A 93 3.94 -10.27 -0.31
CA ASN A 93 3.94 -11.70 -0.02
C ASN A 93 5.38 -12.22 0.07
N ASP A 94 6.03 -11.92 1.17
CA ASP A 94 7.40 -12.33 1.45
C ASP A 94 7.50 -13.81 1.86
N VAL A 95 6.37 -14.49 2.04
CA VAL A 95 6.32 -15.93 2.30
C VAL A 95 6.70 -16.69 1.04
N GLU A 96 6.12 -16.30 -0.11
CA GLU A 96 6.39 -16.97 -1.39
C GLU A 96 7.60 -16.38 -2.10
N HIS A 97 7.87 -15.09 -1.94
CA HIS A 97 8.93 -14.38 -2.66
C HIS A 97 9.71 -13.49 -1.69
N PRO A 98 10.89 -13.93 -1.23
CA PRO A 98 11.74 -13.10 -0.38
C PRO A 98 12.02 -11.74 -1.04
N ILE A 99 11.97 -10.69 -0.25
CA ILE A 99 12.19 -9.33 -0.74
C ILE A 99 13.68 -9.08 -0.93
N THR A 100 14.08 -8.69 -2.14
CA THR A 100 15.48 -8.45 -2.45
C THR A 100 15.98 -7.16 -1.77
N ALA A 101 17.31 -7.08 -1.58
CA ALA A 101 17.92 -5.87 -1.04
C ALA A 101 17.64 -4.66 -1.95
N LYS A 102 17.66 -4.86 -3.27
CA LYS A 102 17.41 -3.80 -4.25
C LYS A 102 16.00 -3.23 -4.12
N ALA A 103 14.99 -4.09 -3.97
CA ALA A 103 13.61 -3.65 -3.76
C ALA A 103 13.46 -2.90 -2.45
N ARG A 104 14.08 -3.39 -1.38
CA ARG A 104 14.05 -2.76 -0.06
C ARG A 104 14.71 -1.39 -0.07
N GLN A 105 15.88 -1.27 -0.70
CA GLN A 105 16.60 0.01 -0.83
C GLN A 105 15.81 1.02 -1.62
N ALA A 106 15.16 0.59 -2.71
CA ALA A 106 14.32 1.47 -3.52
C ALA A 106 13.12 1.98 -2.72
N ALA A 107 12.45 1.10 -1.98
CA ALA A 107 11.30 1.48 -1.15
C ALA A 107 11.70 2.49 -0.07
N GLU A 108 12.81 2.26 0.60
CA GLU A 108 13.33 3.18 1.62
C GLU A 108 13.65 4.55 1.02
N HIS A 109 14.34 4.58 -0.11
CA HIS A 109 14.67 5.82 -0.81
C HIS A 109 13.42 6.62 -1.21
N GLU A 110 12.38 5.92 -1.66
CA GLU A 110 11.14 6.53 -2.14
C GLU A 110 10.09 6.74 -1.04
N HIS A 111 10.43 6.44 0.21
CA HIS A 111 9.54 6.58 1.38
C HIS A 111 8.27 5.72 1.30
N LEU A 112 8.39 4.53 0.70
CA LEU A 112 7.35 3.53 0.74
C LEU A 112 7.63 2.56 1.88
N SER A 113 6.59 2.25 2.67
CA SER A 113 6.71 1.27 3.75
C SER A 113 6.31 -0.11 3.26
N ILE A 114 7.16 -1.10 3.49
CA ILE A 114 6.85 -2.49 3.16
C ILE A 114 6.26 -3.16 4.39
N LEU A 115 5.08 -3.76 4.22
CA LEU A 115 4.43 -4.59 5.24
C LEU A 115 4.58 -6.04 4.82
N HIS A 116 5.18 -6.84 5.69
CA HIS A 116 5.50 -8.24 5.38
C HIS A 116 4.32 -9.16 5.70
N TRP A 117 3.83 -9.89 4.69
CA TRP A 117 2.74 -10.83 4.88
C TRP A 117 3.08 -11.91 5.90
N SER A 118 4.36 -12.23 6.07
CA SER A 118 4.84 -13.17 7.09
C SER A 118 4.66 -12.64 8.53
N ASP A 119 4.38 -11.36 8.72
CA ASP A 119 4.20 -10.74 10.02
C ASP A 119 2.86 -10.00 10.09
N LYS A 120 1.79 -10.75 10.16
CA LYS A 120 0.43 -10.21 10.16
C LYS A 120 0.12 -9.38 11.41
N ASP A 121 0.71 -9.73 12.54
CA ASP A 121 0.53 -8.94 13.76
C ASP A 121 1.10 -7.54 13.60
N ARG A 122 2.23 -7.42 12.94
CA ARG A 122 2.84 -6.12 12.63
C ARG A 122 1.96 -5.32 11.66
N ILE A 123 1.42 -5.97 10.63
CA ILE A 123 0.49 -5.32 9.69
C ILE A 123 -0.70 -4.75 10.46
N LYS A 124 -1.33 -5.57 11.30
CA LYS A 124 -2.46 -5.13 12.11
C LYS A 124 -2.08 -3.94 12.99
N ALA A 125 -0.94 -4.01 13.66
CA ALA A 125 -0.49 -2.94 14.54
C ALA A 125 -0.30 -1.62 13.79
N ILE A 126 0.31 -1.66 12.60
CA ILE A 126 0.54 -0.46 11.78
C ILE A 126 -0.77 0.12 11.26
N LEU A 127 -1.70 -0.74 10.81
CA LEU A 127 -2.94 -0.28 10.18
C LEU A 127 -4.01 0.13 11.20
N THR A 128 -3.86 -0.22 12.46
CA THR A 128 -4.83 0.09 13.53
C THR A 128 -4.31 1.09 14.57
N GLN A 129 -3.09 1.62 14.39
CA GLN A 129 -2.59 2.64 15.33
C GLN A 129 -3.31 3.99 15.15
#